data_a5ddf9f275d21d257f0c0ade5cee7e17
#
_entry.id   a5ddf9f275d21d257f0c0ade5cee7e17
#
_cell.length_a   1.000
_cell.length_b   1.000
_cell.length_c   1.000
_cell.angle_alpha   90.00
_cell.angle_beta   90.00
_cell.angle_gamma   90.00
#
_symmetry.space_group_name_H-M   'P 1'
#
loop_
_entity.id
_entity.type
_entity.pdbx_description
1 polymer ?
#
loop_
_entity_poly.entity_id
_entity_poly.type
_entity_poly.pdbx_seq_one_letter_code
_entity_poly.pdbx_strand_id
1 'polypeptide(L)'
;MAELLRSPSDLARLMELPFSSEQLAAIMAPLAPSLIVAGAGTGKTTVMAARVVWLVGTGQVEPGEVLGLTFTRRAAGELRQRIGAGLSRLPSPTDDDAPSVFTYDAFVAALLAAQGLRLGQDGTGTLMTGAEPYQLADQAIDDPGFIPVLLRGTPLATLANQVMKLDQQMAGHLAQPETVVAESLDFAQTCQRAPGHRGGPYADVVKAAEVATRRAELVSFVQRYRELKRSLGVVEFADLQATATRLAAEVPEVGAALRQRFKVVLLDEYQDTSTAQAAMLAALFSGPSVGQGRGHPVAAVGDPRQAIYGWRGAASDNMGDFPALFPMA
;
A
#
# COMPACT_ATOMS: atom_id res chain seq x y z
N MET A 1 19.89 -28.07 9.92
CA MET A 1 18.48 -28.42 9.65
C MET A 1 18.42 -29.52 8.63
N ALA A 2 17.60 -30.57 8.83
CA ALA A 2 17.41 -31.60 7.84
C ALA A 2 16.47 -31.07 6.76
N GLU A 3 16.87 -31.10 5.49
CA GLU A 3 15.98 -30.82 4.35
C GLU A 3 14.77 -31.76 4.41
N LEU A 4 13.59 -31.19 4.60
CA LEU A 4 12.34 -31.95 4.74
C LEU A 4 11.63 -32.13 3.40
N LEU A 5 11.81 -31.18 2.47
CA LEU A 5 11.33 -31.26 1.11
C LEU A 5 12.51 -31.27 0.12
N ARG A 6 12.51 -32.24 -0.81
CA ARG A 6 13.57 -32.38 -1.81
C ARG A 6 13.08 -32.22 -3.24
N SER A 7 11.78 -32.31 -3.43
CA SER A 7 11.19 -32.26 -4.77
C SER A 7 9.83 -31.55 -4.79
N PRO A 8 9.40 -31.04 -5.95
CA PRO A 8 8.03 -30.52 -6.15
C PRO A 8 6.95 -31.55 -5.80
N SER A 9 7.23 -32.84 -6.01
CA SER A 9 6.30 -33.93 -5.70
C SER A 9 6.09 -34.09 -4.20
N ASP A 10 7.13 -33.84 -3.38
CA ASP A 10 7.00 -33.85 -1.92
C ASP A 10 6.10 -32.71 -1.43
N LEU A 11 6.26 -31.52 -2.01
CA LEU A 11 5.39 -30.37 -1.72
C LEU A 11 3.93 -30.65 -2.10
N ALA A 12 3.69 -31.18 -3.31
CA ALA A 12 2.35 -31.50 -3.79
C ALA A 12 1.66 -32.55 -2.89
N ARG A 13 2.41 -33.57 -2.43
CA ARG A 13 1.93 -34.57 -1.49
C ARG A 13 1.63 -33.96 -0.12
N LEU A 14 2.54 -33.12 0.41
CA LEU A 14 2.40 -32.48 1.70
C LEU A 14 1.21 -31.53 1.73
N MET A 15 1.03 -30.73 0.66
CA MET A 15 -0.09 -29.79 0.54
C MET A 15 -1.40 -30.44 0.10
N GLU A 16 -1.36 -31.71 -0.34
CA GLU A 16 -2.51 -32.45 -0.93
C GLU A 16 -3.14 -31.70 -2.12
N LEU A 17 -2.32 -31.02 -2.91
CA LEU A 17 -2.74 -30.20 -4.03
C LEU A 17 -1.89 -30.47 -5.26
N PRO A 18 -2.50 -30.64 -6.44
CA PRO A 18 -1.78 -30.61 -7.70
C PRO A 18 -1.39 -29.18 -8.04
N PHE A 19 -0.14 -28.97 -8.45
CA PHE A 19 0.33 -27.67 -8.94
C PHE A 19 0.66 -27.76 -10.43
N SER A 20 0.30 -26.72 -11.21
CA SER A 20 0.75 -26.62 -12.59
C SER A 20 2.25 -26.29 -12.68
N SER A 21 2.84 -26.43 -13.87
CA SER A 21 4.24 -26.07 -14.13
C SER A 21 4.53 -24.59 -13.80
N GLU A 22 3.60 -23.71 -14.12
CA GLU A 22 3.71 -22.26 -13.86
C GLU A 22 3.62 -21.98 -12.36
N GLN A 23 2.70 -22.64 -11.66
CA GLN A 23 2.60 -22.53 -10.20
C GLN A 23 3.86 -23.02 -9.51
N LEU A 24 4.41 -24.17 -9.92
CA LEU A 24 5.67 -24.69 -9.39
C LEU A 24 6.84 -23.73 -9.68
N ALA A 25 6.92 -23.15 -10.86
CA ALA A 25 7.93 -22.16 -11.19
C ALA A 25 7.87 -20.95 -10.24
N ALA A 26 6.67 -20.45 -9.92
CA ALA A 26 6.48 -19.36 -8.97
C ALA A 26 6.80 -19.76 -7.52
N ILE A 27 6.42 -20.98 -7.09
CA ILE A 27 6.68 -21.50 -5.74
C ILE A 27 8.17 -21.67 -5.50
N MET A 28 8.89 -22.23 -6.48
CA MET A 28 10.32 -22.57 -6.38
C MET A 28 11.24 -21.45 -6.87
N ALA A 29 10.71 -20.30 -7.27
CA ALA A 29 11.51 -19.17 -7.72
C ALA A 29 12.58 -18.83 -6.67
N PRO A 30 13.79 -18.43 -7.06
CA PRO A 30 14.87 -18.11 -6.14
C PRO A 30 14.48 -16.99 -5.17
N LEU A 31 15.25 -16.85 -4.09
CA LEU A 31 15.13 -15.77 -3.11
C LEU A 31 15.62 -14.44 -3.72
N ALA A 32 14.76 -13.82 -4.51
CA ALA A 32 15.00 -12.56 -5.20
C ALA A 32 13.66 -11.82 -5.40
N PRO A 33 13.68 -10.52 -5.73
CA PRO A 33 12.48 -9.80 -6.14
C PRO A 33 11.75 -10.52 -7.28
N SER A 34 10.46 -10.73 -7.14
CA SER A 34 9.65 -11.45 -8.14
C SER A 34 8.23 -10.91 -8.21
N LEU A 35 7.71 -10.78 -9.43
CA LEU A 35 6.33 -10.39 -9.69
C LEU A 35 5.58 -11.55 -10.34
N ILE A 36 4.50 -11.98 -9.72
CA ILE A 36 3.63 -13.06 -10.19
C ILE A 36 2.32 -12.42 -10.67
N VAL A 37 2.10 -12.47 -11.97
CA VAL A 37 0.86 -11.98 -12.59
C VAL A 37 -0.07 -13.18 -12.78
N ALA A 38 -1.20 -13.16 -12.10
CA ALA A 38 -2.10 -14.32 -12.08
C ALA A 38 -3.57 -13.88 -11.98
N GLY A 39 -4.41 -14.36 -12.91
CA GLY A 39 -5.83 -14.02 -12.99
C GLY A 39 -6.69 -14.53 -11.82
N ALA A 40 -8.00 -14.21 -11.88
CA ALA A 40 -8.96 -14.74 -10.92
C ALA A 40 -9.02 -16.27 -10.95
N GLY A 41 -9.11 -16.90 -9.78
CA GLY A 41 -9.28 -18.35 -9.68
C GLY A 41 -8.02 -19.18 -9.96
N THR A 42 -6.88 -18.58 -10.30
CA THR A 42 -5.63 -19.31 -10.58
C THR A 42 -4.90 -19.82 -9.33
N GLY A 43 -5.45 -19.56 -8.15
CA GLY A 43 -4.87 -20.03 -6.89
C GLY A 43 -3.75 -19.15 -6.33
N LYS A 44 -3.74 -17.84 -6.60
CA LYS A 44 -2.74 -16.85 -6.10
C LYS A 44 -2.36 -17.10 -4.63
N THR A 45 -3.32 -17.07 -3.73
CA THR A 45 -3.10 -17.27 -2.27
C THR A 45 -2.56 -18.67 -1.95
N THR A 46 -2.97 -19.69 -2.72
CA THR A 46 -2.44 -21.06 -2.57
C THR A 46 -0.98 -21.14 -2.97
N VAL A 47 -0.60 -20.51 -4.07
CA VAL A 47 0.80 -20.43 -4.54
C VAL A 47 1.66 -19.70 -3.51
N MET A 48 1.17 -18.59 -2.93
CA MET A 48 1.89 -17.88 -1.86
C MET A 48 2.10 -18.74 -0.63
N ALA A 49 1.06 -19.43 -0.15
CA ALA A 49 1.17 -20.34 0.98
C ALA A 49 2.13 -21.49 0.70
N ALA A 50 2.03 -22.11 -0.48
CA ALA A 50 2.91 -23.18 -0.91
C ALA A 50 4.37 -22.72 -1.04
N ARG A 51 4.62 -21.48 -1.48
CA ARG A 51 5.97 -20.89 -1.51
C ARG A 51 6.57 -20.80 -0.10
N VAL A 52 5.79 -20.35 0.90
CA VAL A 52 6.27 -20.33 2.29
C VAL A 52 6.62 -21.73 2.77
N VAL A 53 5.72 -22.70 2.56
CA VAL A 53 5.95 -24.10 2.95
C VAL A 53 7.18 -24.69 2.24
N TRP A 54 7.39 -24.36 0.96
CA TRP A 54 8.57 -24.77 0.22
C TRP A 54 9.85 -24.17 0.80
N LEU A 55 9.89 -22.87 1.01
CA LEU A 55 11.08 -22.18 1.52
C LEU A 55 11.47 -22.66 2.92
N VAL A 56 10.50 -22.86 3.80
CA VAL A 56 10.73 -23.41 5.15
C VAL A 56 11.11 -24.88 5.06
N GLY A 57 10.36 -25.67 4.30
CA GLY A 57 10.57 -27.11 4.18
C GLY A 57 11.89 -27.50 3.50
N THR A 58 12.48 -26.61 2.69
CA THR A 58 13.83 -26.77 2.12
C THR A 58 14.93 -26.13 2.97
N GLY A 59 14.57 -25.53 4.11
CA GLY A 59 15.54 -24.92 5.01
C GLY A 59 16.15 -23.60 4.51
N GLN A 60 15.53 -22.94 3.55
CA GLN A 60 16.02 -21.67 3.02
C GLN A 60 15.73 -20.50 3.96
N VAL A 61 14.63 -20.58 4.72
CA VAL A 61 14.22 -19.58 5.73
C VAL A 61 13.56 -20.27 6.91
N GLU A 62 13.61 -19.63 8.08
CA GLU A 62 12.79 -20.01 9.23
C GLU A 62 11.38 -19.43 9.12
N PRO A 63 10.35 -20.05 9.74
CA PRO A 63 8.98 -19.52 9.68
C PRO A 63 8.86 -18.06 10.12
N GLY A 64 9.52 -17.66 11.19
CA GLY A 64 9.52 -16.28 11.73
C GLY A 64 10.20 -15.25 10.83
N GLU A 65 10.99 -15.68 9.84
CA GLU A 65 11.65 -14.83 8.86
C GLU A 65 10.76 -14.47 7.64
N VAL A 66 9.50 -14.91 7.65
CA VAL A 66 8.53 -14.64 6.57
C VAL A 66 7.55 -13.58 6.99
N LEU A 67 7.42 -12.52 6.16
CA LEU A 67 6.39 -11.50 6.26
C LEU A 67 5.40 -11.65 5.11
N GLY A 68 4.10 -11.78 5.42
CA GLY A 68 3.02 -11.75 4.44
C GLY A 68 2.15 -10.51 4.63
N LEU A 69 1.91 -9.75 3.57
CA LEU A 69 1.03 -8.59 3.58
C LEU A 69 -0.12 -8.81 2.59
N THR A 70 -1.33 -8.50 3.02
CA THR A 70 -2.54 -8.64 2.21
C THR A 70 -3.51 -7.49 2.46
N PHE A 71 -4.54 -7.35 1.62
CA PHE A 71 -5.40 -6.18 1.66
C PHE A 71 -6.50 -6.25 2.73
N THR A 72 -7.02 -7.44 3.03
CA THR A 72 -8.15 -7.61 3.95
C THR A 72 -7.82 -8.50 5.13
N ARG A 73 -8.47 -8.26 6.29
CA ARG A 73 -8.36 -9.12 7.47
C ARG A 73 -8.72 -10.58 7.17
N ARG A 74 -9.72 -10.79 6.31
CA ARG A 74 -10.14 -12.14 5.88
C ARG A 74 -9.03 -12.81 5.08
N ALA A 75 -8.46 -12.15 4.08
CA ALA A 75 -7.36 -12.69 3.29
C ALA A 75 -6.12 -12.98 4.16
N ALA A 76 -5.80 -12.10 5.13
CA ALA A 76 -4.73 -12.36 6.10
C ALA A 76 -4.99 -13.61 6.94
N GLY A 77 -6.23 -13.81 7.39
CA GLY A 77 -6.65 -15.01 8.11
C GLY A 77 -6.54 -16.28 7.26
N GLU A 78 -7.04 -16.23 6.03
CA GLU A 78 -6.98 -17.36 5.07
C GLU A 78 -5.53 -17.71 4.70
N LEU A 79 -4.68 -16.72 4.43
CA LEU A 79 -3.26 -16.95 4.14
C LEU A 79 -2.54 -17.58 5.33
N ARG A 80 -2.74 -17.03 6.54
CA ARG A 80 -2.17 -17.56 7.79
C ARG A 80 -2.61 -19.02 8.02
N GLN A 81 -3.89 -19.30 7.86
CA GLN A 81 -4.44 -20.66 8.02
C GLN A 81 -3.80 -21.64 7.02
N ARG A 82 -3.69 -21.27 5.74
CA ARG A 82 -3.11 -22.13 4.71
C ARG A 82 -1.62 -22.39 4.94
N ILE A 83 -0.87 -21.35 5.32
CA ILE A 83 0.54 -21.50 5.68
C ILE A 83 0.66 -22.42 6.90
N GLY A 84 -0.08 -22.16 7.97
CA GLY A 84 -0.04 -22.97 9.19
C GLY A 84 -0.39 -24.44 8.95
N ALA A 85 -1.43 -24.71 8.15
CA ALA A 85 -1.80 -26.07 7.76
C ALA A 85 -0.71 -26.79 6.96
N GLY A 86 0.03 -26.07 6.10
CA GLY A 86 1.17 -26.64 5.37
C GLY A 86 2.37 -26.89 6.28
N LEU A 87 2.73 -25.93 7.12
CA LEU A 87 3.87 -26.04 8.04
C LEU A 87 3.66 -27.11 9.12
N SER A 88 2.43 -27.27 9.64
CA SER A 88 2.13 -28.31 10.65
C SER A 88 2.32 -29.75 10.15
N ARG A 89 2.39 -29.96 8.84
CA ARG A 89 2.65 -31.25 8.22
C ARG A 89 4.16 -31.54 8.02
N LEU A 90 5.00 -30.53 8.28
CA LEU A 90 6.45 -30.74 8.28
C LEU A 90 6.87 -31.52 9.53
N PRO A 91 7.87 -32.42 9.45
CA PRO A 91 8.26 -33.32 10.56
C PRO A 91 8.84 -32.63 11.80
N SER A 92 9.12 -31.35 11.75
CA SER A 92 9.61 -30.58 12.90
C SER A 92 8.90 -29.21 12.93
N PRO A 93 7.64 -29.14 13.37
CA PRO A 93 6.98 -27.87 13.56
C PRO A 93 7.68 -27.14 14.72
N THR A 94 8.28 -25.99 14.44
CA THR A 94 8.74 -25.07 15.47
C THR A 94 7.54 -24.24 15.90
N ASP A 95 7.01 -24.50 17.09
CA ASP A 95 5.80 -23.83 17.63
C ASP A 95 6.03 -22.35 17.96
N ASP A 96 7.30 -21.92 18.13
CA ASP A 96 7.62 -20.58 18.64
C ASP A 96 7.76 -19.49 17.57
N ASP A 97 7.87 -19.81 16.28
CA ASP A 97 8.17 -18.83 15.21
C ASP A 97 7.20 -18.95 14.01
N ALA A 98 5.94 -18.59 14.23
CA ALA A 98 4.98 -18.55 13.13
C ALA A 98 5.26 -17.38 12.16
N PRO A 99 4.99 -17.54 10.84
CA PRO A 99 5.06 -16.46 9.87
C PRO A 99 4.22 -15.24 10.27
N SER A 100 4.79 -14.06 10.12
CA SER A 100 4.08 -12.81 10.37
C SER A 100 3.18 -12.48 9.19
N VAL A 101 1.86 -12.54 9.36
CA VAL A 101 0.88 -12.18 8.31
C VAL A 101 -0.01 -11.06 8.80
N PHE A 102 0.00 -9.93 8.08
CA PHE A 102 -0.76 -8.72 8.43
C PHE A 102 -1.57 -8.22 7.23
N THR A 103 -2.54 -7.34 7.49
CA THR A 103 -3.00 -6.40 6.46
C THR A 103 -1.96 -5.29 6.32
N TYR A 104 -1.92 -4.60 5.15
CA TYR A 104 -1.05 -3.44 4.97
C TYR A 104 -1.24 -2.41 6.10
N ASP A 105 -2.48 -2.10 6.46
CA ASP A 105 -2.79 -1.13 7.52
C ASP A 105 -2.34 -1.62 8.92
N ALA A 106 -2.51 -2.91 9.21
CA ALA A 106 -2.05 -3.47 10.49
C ALA A 106 -0.52 -3.48 10.59
N PHE A 107 0.17 -3.73 9.49
CA PHE A 107 1.63 -3.65 9.42
C PHE A 107 2.12 -2.21 9.67
N VAL A 108 1.48 -1.22 9.02
CA VAL A 108 1.77 0.21 9.24
C VAL A 108 1.57 0.59 10.71
N ALA A 109 0.45 0.21 11.31
CA ALA A 109 0.18 0.49 12.72
C ALA A 109 1.23 -0.14 13.65
N ALA A 110 1.59 -1.40 13.42
CA ALA A 110 2.62 -2.10 14.18
C ALA A 110 4.02 -1.45 14.01
N LEU A 111 4.36 -1.04 12.79
CA LEU A 111 5.61 -0.36 12.47
C LEU A 111 5.72 0.98 13.22
N LEU A 112 4.67 1.80 13.17
CA LEU A 112 4.63 3.10 13.86
C LEU A 112 4.62 2.94 15.37
N ALA A 113 3.89 1.98 15.92
CA ALA A 113 3.91 1.68 17.36
C ALA A 113 5.31 1.29 17.85
N ALA A 114 6.06 0.54 17.04
CA ALA A 114 7.41 0.09 17.41
C ALA A 114 8.50 1.15 17.17
N GLN A 115 8.37 1.99 16.15
CA GLN A 115 9.46 2.83 15.63
C GLN A 115 9.10 4.31 15.46
N GLY A 116 7.84 4.71 15.64
CA GLY A 116 7.36 6.07 15.35
C GLY A 116 8.08 7.17 16.12
N LEU A 117 8.51 6.88 17.36
CA LEU A 117 9.28 7.82 18.20
C LEU A 117 10.60 8.27 17.55
N ARG A 118 11.14 7.52 16.59
CA ARG A 118 12.37 7.91 15.84
C ARG A 118 12.15 9.12 14.93
N LEU A 119 10.90 9.43 14.58
CA LEU A 119 10.53 10.66 13.88
C LEU A 119 10.33 11.86 14.82
N GLY A 120 10.53 11.69 16.14
CA GLY A 120 10.22 12.73 17.12
C GLY A 120 8.71 13.02 17.25
N GLN A 121 7.87 12.12 16.77
CA GLN A 121 6.42 12.18 16.89
C GLN A 121 5.96 10.95 17.68
N ASP A 122 5.05 11.17 18.63
CA ASP A 122 4.28 10.06 19.18
C ASP A 122 3.47 9.47 18.03
N GLY A 123 3.95 8.36 17.48
CA GLY A 123 3.43 7.74 16.25
C GLY A 123 2.00 7.20 16.36
N THR A 124 1.29 7.60 17.41
CA THR A 124 -0.04 7.10 17.75
C THR A 124 -0.98 8.24 18.09
N GLY A 125 -1.34 9.03 17.10
CA GLY A 125 -2.56 9.84 17.21
C GLY A 125 -3.78 8.92 17.40
N THR A 126 -4.84 9.44 18.03
CA THR A 126 -6.09 8.70 18.17
C THR A 126 -6.71 8.49 16.78
N LEU A 127 -6.92 7.24 16.39
CA LEU A 127 -7.54 6.92 15.10
C LEU A 127 -9.00 7.38 15.11
N MET A 128 -9.36 8.28 14.20
CA MET A 128 -10.75 8.70 14.03
C MET A 128 -11.59 7.58 13.44
N THR A 129 -12.81 7.44 13.96
CA THR A 129 -13.76 6.41 13.53
C THR A 129 -15.16 7.00 13.33
N GLY A 130 -15.99 6.30 12.55
CA GLY A 130 -17.40 6.66 12.39
C GLY A 130 -17.61 8.06 11.81
N ALA A 131 -18.25 8.94 12.57
CA ALA A 131 -18.61 10.29 12.13
C ALA A 131 -17.55 11.36 12.43
N GLU A 132 -16.51 11.06 13.20
CA GLU A 132 -15.49 12.02 13.63
C GLU A 132 -14.79 12.73 12.46
N PRO A 133 -14.33 12.02 11.40
CA PRO A 133 -13.72 12.70 10.25
C PRO A 133 -14.65 13.70 9.58
N TYR A 134 -15.94 13.37 9.56
CA TYR A 134 -16.97 14.20 8.96
C TYR A 134 -17.19 15.49 9.76
N GLN A 135 -17.30 15.36 11.09
CA GLN A 135 -17.45 16.52 11.99
C GLN A 135 -16.24 17.45 11.90
N LEU A 136 -15.04 16.88 11.79
CA LEU A 136 -13.83 17.66 11.66
C LEU A 136 -13.72 18.36 10.29
N ALA A 137 -14.19 17.71 9.22
CA ALA A 137 -14.27 18.33 7.90
C ALA A 137 -15.28 19.49 7.89
N ASP A 138 -16.42 19.36 8.56
CA ASP A 138 -17.38 20.44 8.74
C ASP A 138 -16.75 21.65 9.44
N GLN A 139 -15.99 21.43 10.52
CA GLN A 139 -15.27 22.50 11.22
C GLN A 139 -14.22 23.17 10.34
N ALA A 140 -13.54 22.40 9.48
CA ALA A 140 -12.56 22.96 8.55
C ALA A 140 -13.21 23.86 7.48
N ILE A 141 -14.45 23.55 7.08
CA ILE A 141 -15.21 24.30 6.09
C ILE A 141 -15.82 25.57 6.71
N ASP A 142 -16.24 25.52 7.96
CA ASP A 142 -16.89 26.62 8.67
C ASP A 142 -15.88 27.66 9.21
N ASP A 143 -14.61 27.56 8.83
CA ASP A 143 -13.56 28.49 9.23
C ASP A 143 -13.77 29.86 8.60
N PRO A 144 -13.97 30.93 9.38
CA PRO A 144 -14.20 32.26 8.86
C PRO A 144 -13.00 32.88 8.13
N GLY A 145 -11.81 32.28 8.25
CA GLY A 145 -10.59 32.74 7.60
C GLY A 145 -10.54 32.48 6.10
N PHE A 146 -11.43 31.62 5.57
CA PHE A 146 -11.46 31.29 4.16
C PHE A 146 -12.89 31.37 3.59
N ILE A 147 -13.07 32.23 2.58
CA ILE A 147 -14.36 32.38 1.88
C ILE A 147 -14.22 31.76 0.48
N PRO A 148 -14.88 30.61 0.22
CA PRO A 148 -14.82 29.99 -1.09
C PRO A 148 -15.51 30.86 -2.16
N VAL A 149 -14.94 30.88 -3.35
CA VAL A 149 -15.49 31.57 -4.51
C VAL A 149 -16.22 30.60 -5.42
N LEU A 150 -15.52 29.55 -5.85
CA LEU A 150 -16.02 28.57 -6.81
C LEU A 150 -16.82 27.45 -6.15
N LEU A 151 -16.58 27.20 -4.87
CA LEU A 151 -17.28 26.19 -4.07
C LEU A 151 -18.53 26.74 -3.39
N ARG A 152 -18.80 28.05 -3.53
CA ARG A 152 -19.98 28.74 -2.96
C ARG A 152 -21.27 28.05 -3.42
N GLY A 153 -22.16 27.75 -2.47
CA GLY A 153 -23.44 27.08 -2.76
C GLY A 153 -23.35 25.54 -2.91
N THR A 154 -22.16 24.96 -2.78
CA THR A 154 -22.05 23.50 -2.65
C THR A 154 -22.62 23.08 -1.31
N PRO A 155 -23.52 22.07 -1.24
CA PRO A 155 -24.04 21.57 0.03
C PRO A 155 -22.92 21.13 0.96
N LEU A 156 -22.99 21.50 2.25
CA LEU A 156 -21.96 21.24 3.25
C LEU A 156 -21.54 19.75 3.29
N ALA A 157 -22.52 18.85 3.29
CA ALA A 157 -22.28 17.42 3.25
C ALA A 157 -21.45 16.95 2.03
N THR A 158 -21.69 17.55 0.87
CA THR A 158 -20.92 17.26 -0.34
C THR A 158 -19.50 17.79 -0.23
N LEU A 159 -19.35 19.00 0.29
CA LEU A 159 -18.05 19.64 0.45
C LEU A 159 -17.18 18.89 1.47
N ALA A 160 -17.75 18.51 2.63
CA ALA A 160 -17.05 17.69 3.64
C ALA A 160 -16.53 16.37 3.05
N ASN A 161 -17.37 15.66 2.30
CA ASN A 161 -16.95 14.44 1.60
C ASN A 161 -15.83 14.71 0.58
N GLN A 162 -15.87 15.83 -0.13
CA GLN A 162 -14.83 16.19 -1.09
C GLN A 162 -13.50 16.52 -0.39
N VAL A 163 -13.53 17.21 0.75
CA VAL A 163 -12.35 17.52 1.57
C VAL A 163 -11.69 16.22 2.04
N MET A 164 -12.44 15.35 2.71
CA MET A 164 -11.94 14.07 3.20
C MET A 164 -11.37 13.19 2.08
N LYS A 165 -12.09 13.09 0.96
CA LYS A 165 -11.65 12.31 -0.19
C LYS A 165 -10.37 12.86 -0.83
N LEU A 166 -10.27 14.18 -0.98
CA LEU A 166 -9.06 14.80 -1.53
C LEU A 166 -7.88 14.63 -0.58
N ASP A 167 -8.07 14.80 0.74
CA ASP A 167 -7.03 14.56 1.74
C ASP A 167 -6.51 13.11 1.66
N GLN A 168 -7.41 12.14 1.61
CA GLN A 168 -7.05 10.73 1.48
C GLN A 168 -6.29 10.44 0.17
N GLN A 169 -6.72 11.02 -0.95
CA GLN A 169 -6.03 10.88 -2.23
C GLN A 169 -4.63 11.50 -2.19
N MET A 170 -4.51 12.71 -1.65
CA MET A 170 -3.22 13.38 -1.51
C MET A 170 -2.24 12.56 -0.65
N ALA A 171 -2.71 12.02 0.47
CA ALA A 171 -1.90 11.14 1.32
C ALA A 171 -1.50 9.84 0.60
N GLY A 172 -2.44 9.19 -0.09
CA GLY A 172 -2.20 7.95 -0.84
C GLY A 172 -1.22 8.10 -2.01
N HIS A 173 -1.14 9.29 -2.60
CA HIS A 173 -0.20 9.63 -3.67
C HIS A 173 1.03 10.42 -3.20
N LEU A 174 1.18 10.69 -1.90
CA LEU A 174 2.24 11.53 -1.32
C LEU A 174 2.27 12.95 -1.93
N ALA A 175 1.11 13.42 -2.41
CA ALA A 175 1.00 14.69 -3.10
C ALA A 175 1.01 15.87 -2.12
N GLN A 176 1.84 16.87 -2.40
CA GLN A 176 1.91 18.09 -1.60
C GLN A 176 0.79 19.07 -2.01
N PRO A 177 0.21 19.82 -1.07
CA PRO A 177 -0.85 20.80 -1.36
C PRO A 177 -0.50 21.77 -2.49
N GLU A 178 0.71 22.30 -2.47
CA GLU A 178 1.21 23.28 -3.44
C GLU A 178 1.28 22.68 -4.85
N THR A 179 1.73 21.44 -4.95
CA THR A 179 1.80 20.69 -6.22
C THR A 179 0.40 20.45 -6.78
N VAL A 180 -0.55 20.03 -5.93
CA VAL A 180 -1.94 19.79 -6.36
C VAL A 180 -2.59 21.08 -6.88
N VAL A 181 -2.36 22.22 -6.22
CA VAL A 181 -2.84 23.52 -6.67
C VAL A 181 -2.22 23.89 -8.00
N ALA A 182 -0.90 23.85 -8.11
CA ALA A 182 -0.16 24.23 -9.32
C ALA A 182 -0.57 23.39 -10.53
N GLU A 183 -0.60 22.07 -10.41
CA GLU A 183 -1.01 21.17 -11.50
C GLU A 183 -2.49 21.33 -11.87
N SER A 184 -3.35 21.57 -10.89
CA SER A 184 -4.78 21.81 -11.16
C SER A 184 -5.00 23.07 -11.96
N LEU A 185 -4.29 24.16 -11.65
CA LEU A 185 -4.40 25.43 -12.36
C LEU A 185 -3.76 25.37 -13.76
N ASP A 186 -2.62 24.70 -13.90
CA ASP A 186 -1.97 24.48 -15.20
C ASP A 186 -2.84 23.66 -16.14
N PHE A 187 -3.42 22.56 -15.61
CA PHE A 187 -4.37 21.73 -16.34
C PHE A 187 -5.60 22.55 -16.79
N ALA A 188 -6.16 23.40 -15.89
CA ALA A 188 -7.28 24.26 -16.26
C ALA A 188 -6.92 25.24 -17.37
N GLN A 189 -5.74 25.85 -17.34
CA GLN A 189 -5.26 26.74 -18.40
C GLN A 189 -5.06 25.98 -19.73
N THR A 190 -4.50 24.78 -19.67
CA THR A 190 -4.32 23.93 -20.85
C THR A 190 -5.67 23.57 -21.48
N CYS A 191 -6.68 23.23 -20.68
CA CYS A 191 -8.04 22.99 -21.13
C CYS A 191 -8.66 24.23 -21.81
N GLN A 192 -8.45 25.42 -21.25
CA GLN A 192 -8.98 26.68 -21.80
C GLN A 192 -8.35 27.03 -23.17
N ARG A 193 -7.12 26.58 -23.42
CA ARG A 193 -6.39 26.79 -24.70
C ARG A 193 -6.63 25.67 -25.71
N ALA A 194 -7.32 24.61 -25.30
CA ALA A 194 -7.55 23.45 -26.18
C ALA A 194 -8.36 23.81 -27.41
N PRO A 195 -8.03 23.27 -28.59
CA PRO A 195 -8.79 23.50 -29.81
C PRO A 195 -10.18 22.87 -29.68
N GLY A 196 -11.17 23.51 -30.30
CA GLY A 196 -12.53 23.00 -30.33
C GLY A 196 -13.28 23.43 -31.57
N HIS A 197 -14.56 23.10 -31.64
CA HIS A 197 -15.41 23.47 -32.77
C HIS A 197 -15.86 24.94 -32.59
N ARG A 198 -15.82 25.73 -33.63
CA ARG A 198 -16.25 27.17 -33.66
C ARG A 198 -15.44 28.14 -32.80
N GLY A 199 -14.13 27.87 -32.56
CA GLY A 199 -13.21 28.81 -31.94
C GLY A 199 -13.12 28.75 -30.42
N GLY A 200 -13.67 27.73 -29.77
CA GLY A 200 -13.54 27.50 -28.33
C GLY A 200 -13.46 26.00 -27.98
N PRO A 201 -13.01 25.65 -26.75
CA PRO A 201 -12.92 24.28 -26.29
C PRO A 201 -14.27 23.55 -26.28
N TYR A 202 -14.26 22.22 -26.40
CA TYR A 202 -15.46 21.40 -26.23
C TYR A 202 -16.01 21.52 -24.81
N ALA A 203 -17.33 21.36 -24.65
CA ALA A 203 -18.02 21.52 -23.35
C ALA A 203 -17.44 20.64 -22.24
N ASP A 204 -17.05 19.40 -22.55
CA ASP A 204 -16.42 18.48 -21.58
C ASP A 204 -15.03 18.96 -21.12
N VAL A 205 -14.28 19.63 -22.03
CA VAL A 205 -12.97 20.21 -21.70
C VAL A 205 -13.15 21.45 -20.79
N VAL A 206 -14.16 22.29 -21.06
CA VAL A 206 -14.52 23.41 -20.17
C VAL A 206 -14.90 22.91 -18.79
N LYS A 207 -15.75 21.88 -18.71
CA LYS A 207 -16.14 21.25 -17.45
C LYS A 207 -14.94 20.64 -16.70
N ALA A 208 -14.00 20.04 -17.41
CA ALA A 208 -12.76 19.52 -16.80
C ALA A 208 -11.91 20.64 -16.20
N ALA A 209 -11.80 21.78 -16.89
CA ALA A 209 -11.12 22.97 -16.34
C ALA A 209 -11.79 23.51 -15.08
N GLU A 210 -13.12 23.57 -15.05
CA GLU A 210 -13.89 24.00 -13.87
C GLU A 210 -13.64 23.06 -12.69
N VAL A 211 -13.69 21.74 -12.91
CA VAL A 211 -13.40 20.74 -11.87
C VAL A 211 -11.98 20.89 -11.32
N ALA A 212 -11.00 21.12 -12.19
CA ALA A 212 -9.62 21.33 -11.78
C ALA A 212 -9.46 22.62 -10.95
N THR A 213 -10.08 23.73 -11.36
CA THR A 213 -10.02 24.98 -10.63
C THR A 213 -10.70 24.88 -9.25
N ARG A 214 -11.85 24.18 -9.18
CA ARG A 214 -12.54 23.90 -7.92
C ARG A 214 -11.70 22.99 -7.00
N ARG A 215 -10.95 22.04 -7.55
CA ARG A 215 -10.02 21.21 -6.78
C ARG A 215 -8.90 22.05 -6.17
N ALA A 216 -8.33 23.01 -6.91
CA ALA A 216 -7.32 23.91 -6.36
C ALA A 216 -7.84 24.71 -5.16
N GLU A 217 -9.09 25.22 -5.24
CA GLU A 217 -9.73 25.92 -4.10
C GLU A 217 -9.99 24.96 -2.92
N LEU A 218 -10.38 23.71 -3.19
CA LEU A 218 -10.66 22.71 -2.16
C LEU A 218 -9.43 22.37 -1.31
N VAL A 219 -8.22 22.51 -1.85
CA VAL A 219 -6.97 22.26 -1.11
C VAL A 219 -6.84 23.11 0.16
N SER A 220 -7.34 24.34 0.16
CA SER A 220 -7.30 25.19 1.36
C SER A 220 -8.10 24.59 2.53
N PHE A 221 -9.25 24.00 2.25
CA PHE A 221 -10.02 23.27 3.26
C PHE A 221 -9.30 22.00 3.72
N VAL A 222 -8.63 21.29 2.81
CA VAL A 222 -7.81 20.13 3.16
C VAL A 222 -6.66 20.52 4.09
N GLN A 223 -5.99 21.63 3.82
CA GLN A 223 -4.93 22.13 4.70
C GLN A 223 -5.47 22.45 6.09
N ARG A 224 -6.63 23.11 6.17
CA ARG A 224 -7.29 23.38 7.45
C ARG A 224 -7.72 22.11 8.19
N TYR A 225 -8.28 21.15 7.47
CA TYR A 225 -8.63 19.84 8.00
C TYR A 225 -7.40 19.12 8.62
N ARG A 226 -6.26 19.15 7.92
CA ARG A 226 -4.99 18.61 8.42
C ARG A 226 -4.45 19.33 9.65
N GLU A 227 -4.63 20.66 9.72
CA GLU A 227 -4.28 21.46 10.91
C GLU A 227 -5.10 21.05 12.11
N LEU A 228 -6.41 20.91 11.94
CA LEU A 228 -7.31 20.45 13.00
C LEU A 228 -6.96 19.04 13.45
N LYS A 229 -6.69 18.09 12.54
CA LYS A 229 -6.21 16.76 12.90
C LYS A 229 -4.97 16.84 13.80
N ARG A 230 -3.97 17.64 13.39
CA ARG A 230 -2.73 17.81 14.17
C ARG A 230 -2.96 18.44 15.54
N SER A 231 -3.79 19.49 15.62
CA SER A 231 -4.07 20.17 16.89
C SER A 231 -4.81 19.32 17.91
N LEU A 232 -5.64 18.39 17.43
CA LEU A 232 -6.40 17.45 18.27
C LEU A 232 -5.68 16.13 18.53
N GLY A 233 -4.53 15.89 17.91
CA GLY A 233 -3.81 14.63 18.02
C GLY A 233 -4.58 13.44 17.45
N VAL A 234 -5.41 13.68 16.41
CA VAL A 234 -6.19 12.63 15.75
C VAL A 234 -5.64 12.33 14.35
N VAL A 235 -5.84 11.10 13.91
CA VAL A 235 -5.32 10.60 12.62
C VAL A 235 -6.33 9.74 11.90
N GLU A 236 -6.18 9.66 10.58
CA GLU A 236 -6.83 8.67 9.73
C GLU A 236 -5.81 7.62 9.24
N PHE A 237 -6.27 6.52 8.66
CA PHE A 237 -5.38 5.49 8.10
C PHE A 237 -4.42 6.05 7.04
N ALA A 238 -4.87 7.01 6.25
CA ALA A 238 -4.03 7.67 5.26
C ALA A 238 -2.88 8.47 5.88
N ASP A 239 -3.11 9.11 7.03
CA ASP A 239 -2.07 9.83 7.79
C ASP A 239 -1.02 8.87 8.35
N LEU A 240 -1.47 7.73 8.91
CA LEU A 240 -0.57 6.68 9.40
C LEU A 240 0.29 6.14 8.25
N GLN A 241 -0.32 5.93 7.09
CA GLN A 241 0.39 5.46 5.89
C GLN A 241 1.47 6.45 5.44
N ALA A 242 1.14 7.74 5.35
CA ALA A 242 2.09 8.80 4.99
C ALA A 242 3.23 8.91 6.01
N THR A 243 2.91 8.80 7.31
CA THR A 243 3.90 8.82 8.41
C THR A 243 4.83 7.61 8.34
N ALA A 244 4.31 6.41 8.07
CA ALA A 244 5.13 5.20 7.91
C ALA A 244 6.04 5.29 6.68
N THR A 245 5.56 5.89 5.59
CA THR A 245 6.37 6.13 4.40
C THR A 245 7.53 7.09 4.71
N ARG A 246 7.25 8.15 5.45
CA ARG A 246 8.30 9.08 5.94
C ARG A 246 9.30 8.37 6.85
N LEU A 247 8.82 7.58 7.82
CA LEU A 247 9.67 6.80 8.71
C LEU A 247 10.63 5.90 7.93
N ALA A 248 10.11 5.18 6.94
CA ALA A 248 10.90 4.29 6.10
C ALA A 248 11.99 5.02 5.29
N ALA A 249 11.68 6.23 4.81
CA ALA A 249 12.60 7.04 4.01
C ALA A 249 13.64 7.79 4.85
N GLU A 250 13.24 8.35 6.01
CA GLU A 250 14.09 9.21 6.84
C GLU A 250 14.93 8.41 7.87
N VAL A 251 14.54 7.15 8.18
CA VAL A 251 15.22 6.31 9.17
C VAL A 251 15.62 4.95 8.55
N PRO A 252 16.75 4.90 7.79
CA PRO A 252 17.19 3.69 7.07
C PRO A 252 17.41 2.45 7.97
N GLU A 253 17.70 2.67 9.25
CA GLU A 253 17.92 1.62 10.26
C GLU A 253 16.65 0.78 10.48
N VAL A 254 15.46 1.36 10.29
CA VAL A 254 14.19 0.65 10.38
C VAL A 254 14.10 -0.40 9.27
N GLY A 255 14.41 -0.01 8.04
CA GLY A 255 14.48 -0.95 6.91
C GLY A 255 15.54 -2.03 7.13
N ALA A 256 16.74 -1.66 7.62
CA ALA A 256 17.79 -2.60 7.93
C ALA A 256 17.37 -3.65 8.97
N ALA A 257 16.74 -3.23 10.06
CA ALA A 257 16.25 -4.14 11.10
C ALA A 257 15.15 -5.08 10.57
N LEU A 258 14.23 -4.57 9.75
CA LEU A 258 13.18 -5.39 9.14
C LEU A 258 13.76 -6.42 8.16
N ARG A 259 14.75 -6.08 7.33
CA ARG A 259 15.42 -7.01 6.43
C ARG A 259 16.27 -8.07 7.17
N GLN A 260 16.80 -7.73 8.34
CA GLN A 260 17.45 -8.72 9.20
C GLN A 260 16.43 -9.73 9.75
N ARG A 261 15.26 -9.26 10.16
CA ARG A 261 14.18 -10.09 10.71
C ARG A 261 13.48 -10.89 9.62
N PHE A 262 13.09 -10.26 8.53
CA PHE A 262 12.31 -10.87 7.45
C PHE A 262 13.17 -11.11 6.21
N LYS A 263 13.50 -12.37 5.94
CA LYS A 263 14.28 -12.77 4.76
C LYS A 263 13.44 -12.86 3.50
N VAL A 264 12.12 -12.99 3.66
CA VAL A 264 11.15 -13.05 2.56
C VAL A 264 9.94 -12.21 2.89
N VAL A 265 9.53 -11.38 1.93
CA VAL A 265 8.31 -10.59 1.99
C VAL A 265 7.36 -11.02 0.88
N LEU A 266 6.12 -11.30 1.21
CA LEU A 266 5.07 -11.70 0.29
C LEU A 266 4.01 -10.59 0.26
N LEU A 267 3.71 -10.05 -0.92
CA LEU A 267 2.73 -8.98 -1.14
C LEU A 267 1.56 -9.54 -1.95
N ASP A 268 0.41 -9.70 -1.31
CA ASP A 268 -0.82 -10.16 -1.96
C ASP A 268 -1.64 -8.98 -2.47
N GLU A 269 -2.38 -9.19 -3.57
CA GLU A 269 -3.22 -8.19 -4.25
C GLU A 269 -2.45 -6.88 -4.50
N TYR A 270 -1.21 -6.99 -4.98
CA TYR A 270 -0.29 -5.86 -5.13
C TYR A 270 -0.83 -4.77 -6.07
N GLN A 271 -1.71 -5.10 -7.02
CA GLN A 271 -2.39 -4.14 -7.89
C GLN A 271 -3.26 -3.12 -7.12
N ASP A 272 -3.67 -3.44 -5.90
CA ASP A 272 -4.52 -2.57 -5.08
C ASP A 272 -3.73 -1.68 -4.10
N THR A 273 -2.39 -1.76 -4.11
CA THR A 273 -1.53 -0.92 -3.26
C THR A 273 -1.55 0.54 -3.74
N SER A 274 -1.51 1.48 -2.78
CA SER A 274 -1.32 2.89 -3.10
C SER A 274 0.14 3.22 -3.41
N THR A 275 0.39 4.35 -4.07
CA THR A 275 1.75 4.85 -4.30
C THR A 275 2.53 4.99 -2.99
N ALA A 276 1.89 5.47 -1.92
CA ALA A 276 2.50 5.57 -0.60
C ALA A 276 2.88 4.21 -0.02
N GLN A 277 2.02 3.20 -0.16
CA GLN A 277 2.33 1.83 0.29
C GLN A 277 3.50 1.23 -0.50
N ALA A 278 3.49 1.37 -1.81
CA ALA A 278 4.57 0.89 -2.66
C ALA A 278 5.91 1.58 -2.34
N ALA A 279 5.90 2.90 -2.16
CA ALA A 279 7.09 3.68 -1.77
C ALA A 279 7.61 3.29 -0.37
N MET A 280 6.72 3.12 0.61
CA MET A 280 7.08 2.64 1.95
C MET A 280 7.76 1.27 1.88
N LEU A 281 7.17 0.33 1.18
CA LEU A 281 7.71 -1.03 1.06
C LEU A 281 9.05 -1.03 0.33
N ALA A 282 9.20 -0.22 -0.71
CA ALA A 282 10.48 -0.06 -1.41
C ALA A 282 11.56 0.53 -0.48
N ALA A 283 11.23 1.56 0.31
CA ALA A 283 12.16 2.14 1.28
C ALA A 283 12.56 1.16 2.39
N LEU A 284 11.65 0.27 2.82
CA LEU A 284 11.93 -0.74 3.84
C LEU A 284 12.73 -1.93 3.31
N PHE A 285 12.36 -2.45 2.12
CA PHE A 285 12.83 -3.74 1.61
C PHE A 285 13.63 -3.65 0.31
N SER A 286 13.98 -2.46 -0.14
CA SER A 286 14.83 -2.25 -1.31
C SER A 286 15.85 -1.15 -1.03
N GLY A 287 16.81 -0.94 -1.95
CA GLY A 287 17.80 0.10 -1.83
C GLY A 287 18.79 0.10 -2.99
N PRO A 288 19.71 1.09 -3.02
CA PRO A 288 20.64 1.27 -4.13
C PRO A 288 21.75 0.22 -4.20
N SER A 289 22.04 -0.47 -3.08
CA SER A 289 23.09 -1.50 -3.01
C SER A 289 22.57 -2.73 -2.25
N VAL A 290 23.24 -3.88 -2.39
CA VAL A 290 22.89 -5.14 -1.70
C VAL A 290 22.87 -4.95 -0.18
N GLY A 291 23.86 -4.26 0.40
CA GLY A 291 23.88 -3.95 1.83
C GLY A 291 22.71 -3.07 2.31
N GLN A 292 22.13 -2.30 1.41
CA GLN A 292 20.98 -1.43 1.68
C GLN A 292 19.65 -2.03 1.25
N GLY A 293 19.63 -3.26 0.74
CA GLY A 293 18.38 -4.00 0.42
C GLY A 293 18.14 -4.26 -1.06
N ARG A 294 19.08 -3.90 -1.97
CA ARG A 294 18.95 -4.27 -3.38
C ARG A 294 18.94 -5.80 -3.51
N GLY A 295 17.96 -6.33 -4.22
CA GLY A 295 17.79 -7.78 -4.39
C GLY A 295 17.15 -8.49 -3.19
N HIS A 296 16.67 -7.77 -2.15
CA HIS A 296 15.95 -8.40 -1.05
C HIS A 296 14.71 -9.15 -1.55
N PRO A 297 14.48 -10.40 -1.09
CA PRO A 297 13.41 -11.23 -1.60
C PRO A 297 12.02 -10.67 -1.28
N VAL A 298 11.43 -9.97 -2.24
CA VAL A 298 10.05 -9.48 -2.21
C VAL A 298 9.29 -10.14 -3.36
N ALA A 299 8.28 -10.95 -3.04
CA ALA A 299 7.43 -11.60 -4.02
C ALA A 299 6.05 -10.95 -4.02
N ALA A 300 5.74 -10.19 -5.06
CA ALA A 300 4.43 -9.57 -5.25
C ALA A 300 3.55 -10.45 -6.16
N VAL A 301 2.28 -10.58 -5.77
CA VAL A 301 1.27 -11.31 -6.52
C VAL A 301 0.09 -10.41 -6.79
N GLY A 302 -0.41 -10.39 -8.03
CA GLY A 302 -1.54 -9.57 -8.37
C GLY A 302 -2.10 -9.81 -9.79
N ASP A 303 -3.18 -9.13 -10.09
CA ASP A 303 -3.81 -9.08 -11.41
C ASP A 303 -4.14 -7.63 -11.78
N PRO A 304 -3.44 -7.02 -12.73
CA PRO A 304 -3.70 -5.62 -13.11
C PRO A 304 -5.12 -5.39 -13.64
N ARG A 305 -5.81 -6.46 -14.10
CA ARG A 305 -7.20 -6.39 -14.56
C ARG A 305 -8.22 -6.43 -13.43
N GLN A 306 -7.79 -6.74 -12.21
CA GLN A 306 -8.63 -6.80 -11.00
C GLN A 306 -8.44 -5.60 -10.07
N ALA A 307 -7.70 -4.57 -10.47
CA ALA A 307 -7.53 -3.35 -9.68
C ALA A 307 -8.87 -2.62 -9.53
N ILE A 308 -9.43 -2.60 -8.31
CA ILE A 308 -10.75 -2.01 -8.01
C ILE A 308 -10.69 -0.88 -6.97
N TYR A 309 -9.52 -0.63 -6.39
CA TYR A 309 -9.33 0.36 -5.33
C TYR A 309 -8.67 1.67 -5.78
N GLY A 310 -8.76 2.03 -7.08
CA GLY A 310 -8.26 3.31 -7.60
C GLY A 310 -8.81 4.53 -6.85
N TRP A 311 -10.04 4.45 -6.33
CA TRP A 311 -10.65 5.49 -5.50
C TRP A 311 -10.00 5.63 -4.11
N ARG A 312 -9.22 4.63 -3.64
CA ARG A 312 -8.39 4.66 -2.43
C ARG A 312 -6.94 5.03 -2.70
N GLY A 313 -6.60 5.49 -3.90
CA GLY A 313 -5.24 5.83 -4.27
C GLY A 313 -4.41 4.64 -4.77
N ALA A 314 -5.04 3.49 -5.06
CA ALA A 314 -4.34 2.42 -5.78
C ALA A 314 -3.89 2.93 -7.15
N ALA A 315 -2.61 2.76 -7.46
CA ALA A 315 -2.06 3.15 -8.74
C ALA A 315 -2.11 1.96 -9.70
N SER A 316 -2.75 2.15 -10.85
CA SER A 316 -2.85 1.12 -11.90
C SER A 316 -1.50 0.61 -12.38
N ASP A 317 -0.47 1.43 -12.24
CA ASP A 317 0.85 1.20 -12.78
C ASP A 317 1.81 0.52 -11.79
N ASN A 318 1.41 0.36 -10.52
CA ASN A 318 2.27 -0.23 -9.48
C ASN A 318 2.87 -1.60 -9.87
N MET A 319 2.13 -2.42 -10.60
CA MET A 319 2.67 -3.70 -11.07
C MET A 319 3.74 -3.50 -12.16
N GLY A 320 3.59 -2.48 -13.02
CA GLY A 320 4.60 -2.10 -14.02
C GLY A 320 5.85 -1.51 -13.38
N ASP A 321 5.68 -0.77 -12.29
CA ASP A 321 6.77 -0.10 -11.57
C ASP A 321 7.52 -1.04 -10.62
N PHE A 322 6.99 -2.24 -10.34
CA PHE A 322 7.60 -3.20 -9.41
C PHE A 322 9.09 -3.47 -9.68
N PRO A 323 9.55 -3.71 -10.94
CA PRO A 323 10.98 -3.94 -11.20
C PRO A 323 11.88 -2.74 -10.90
N ALA A 324 11.35 -1.51 -11.00
CA ALA A 324 12.07 -0.29 -10.65
C ALA A 324 12.14 -0.10 -9.13
N LEU A 325 11.07 -0.40 -8.41
CA LEU A 325 10.98 -0.31 -6.96
C LEU A 325 11.79 -1.41 -6.25
N PHE A 326 11.82 -2.60 -6.80
CA PHE A 326 12.50 -3.78 -6.26
C PHE A 326 13.47 -4.38 -7.28
N PRO A 327 14.58 -3.68 -7.59
CA PRO A 327 15.55 -4.15 -8.57
C PRO A 327 16.27 -5.42 -8.10
N MET A 328 16.62 -6.26 -9.04
CA MET A 328 17.48 -7.44 -8.79
C MET A 328 18.84 -7.00 -8.24
N ALA A 329 19.53 -7.94 -7.57
CA ALA A 329 20.86 -7.75 -6.99
C ALA A 329 21.93 -7.41 -8.04
#